data_5da3930f25081453ddae6f5f5786c474
#
_entry.id   5da3930f25081453ddae6f5f5786c474
#
_cell.length_a   1.000
_cell.length_b   1.000
_cell.length_c   1.000
_cell.angle_alpha   90.00
_cell.angle_beta   90.00
_cell.angle_gamma   90.00
#
_symmetry.space_group_name_H-M   'P 1'
#
loop_
_entity.id
_entity.type
_entity.pdbx_description
1 polymer ?
#
loop_
_entity_poly.entity_id
_entity_poly.type
_entity_poly.pdbx_seq_one_letter_code
_entity_poly.pdbx_strand_id
1 'polypeptide(L)'
;AKNHPSVAVVVSPDAYGDVAAAVAGGGFTLAQRKQLAAQAFAHTAAYDVAVASWFSSVYAPADEQPFPAFAGATWERSAVLRYGENPHQPAALYTDGSGGLAGATQLHGKEMSYNNYVDTDAARRAAYTHAAPAVAIIKHANPCGIAIGTDIAQAHERAHACDPVSAFGGVIAANRSVSVEMAKQVAEVFTEVIVAPGYEDGAVEVLQAKKNIRILQCTAPVADGSTEMRPV
;
A
#
# COMPACT_ATOMS: atom_id res chain seq x y z
N ALA A 1 -0.32 -18.78 -25.65
CA ALA A 1 0.84 -18.73 -24.75
C ALA A 1 1.65 -20.03 -24.79
N LYS A 2 1.04 -21.24 -24.62
CA LYS A 2 1.81 -22.50 -24.65
C LYS A 2 2.57 -22.75 -25.96
N ASN A 3 2.10 -22.21 -27.09
CA ASN A 3 2.75 -22.31 -28.39
C ASN A 3 3.76 -21.18 -28.66
N HIS A 4 4.26 -20.51 -27.64
CA HIS A 4 5.22 -19.39 -27.75
C HIS A 4 6.49 -19.67 -28.55
N PRO A 5 6.98 -20.91 -28.74
CA PRO A 5 8.10 -21.13 -29.64
C PRO A 5 7.86 -20.64 -31.08
N SER A 6 6.58 -20.59 -31.51
CA SER A 6 6.18 -20.18 -32.86
C SER A 6 5.16 -19.05 -32.90
N VAL A 7 4.57 -18.68 -31.74
CA VAL A 7 3.47 -17.71 -31.66
C VAL A 7 3.77 -16.63 -30.63
N ALA A 8 3.58 -15.36 -30.99
CA ALA A 8 3.55 -14.24 -30.07
C ALA A 8 2.09 -13.99 -29.65
N VAL A 9 1.81 -14.03 -28.35
CA VAL A 9 0.47 -13.73 -27.81
C VAL A 9 0.53 -12.39 -27.10
N VAL A 10 -0.24 -11.41 -27.58
CA VAL A 10 -0.31 -10.05 -27.06
C VAL A 10 -1.66 -9.88 -26.35
N VAL A 11 -1.62 -9.48 -25.09
CA VAL A 11 -2.82 -9.37 -24.21
C VAL A 11 -3.15 -7.93 -23.79
N SER A 12 -2.31 -6.95 -24.19
CA SER A 12 -2.57 -5.53 -23.92
C SER A 12 -2.43 -4.70 -25.20
N PRO A 13 -3.35 -3.74 -25.45
CA PRO A 13 -3.20 -2.76 -26.51
C PRO A 13 -1.92 -1.92 -26.42
N ASP A 14 -1.38 -1.73 -25.22
CA ASP A 14 -0.16 -0.96 -24.99
C ASP A 14 1.05 -1.56 -25.70
N ALA A 15 1.02 -2.87 -25.97
CA ALA A 15 2.08 -3.58 -26.70
C ALA A 15 1.95 -3.50 -28.24
N TYR A 16 0.96 -2.79 -28.79
CA TYR A 16 0.80 -2.70 -30.25
C TYR A 16 1.96 -2.01 -30.95
N GLY A 17 2.60 -1.05 -30.28
CA GLY A 17 3.83 -0.43 -30.77
C GLY A 17 4.97 -1.44 -30.94
N ASP A 18 5.12 -2.34 -29.99
CA ASP A 18 6.13 -3.41 -30.03
C ASP A 18 5.82 -4.43 -31.13
N VAL A 19 4.53 -4.70 -31.39
CA VAL A 19 4.11 -5.56 -32.52
C VAL A 19 4.54 -4.95 -33.85
N ALA A 20 4.26 -3.65 -34.06
CA ALA A 20 4.64 -2.95 -35.28
C ALA A 20 6.18 -2.94 -35.47
N ALA A 21 6.93 -2.67 -34.42
CA ALA A 21 8.39 -2.72 -34.44
C ALA A 21 8.93 -4.13 -34.74
N ALA A 22 8.34 -5.15 -34.13
CA ALA A 22 8.74 -6.55 -34.37
C ALA A 22 8.47 -6.97 -35.81
N VAL A 23 7.32 -6.59 -36.39
CA VAL A 23 7.00 -6.88 -37.81
C VAL A 23 8.03 -6.24 -38.71
N ALA A 24 8.38 -4.98 -38.52
CA ALA A 24 9.40 -4.28 -39.27
C ALA A 24 10.81 -4.90 -39.15
N GLY A 25 11.09 -5.48 -37.95
CA GLY A 25 12.39 -6.11 -37.63
C GLY A 25 12.50 -7.61 -37.93
N GLY A 26 11.52 -8.21 -38.63
CA GLY A 26 11.55 -9.64 -39.01
C GLY A 26 10.91 -10.57 -37.95
N GLY A 27 10.17 -10.04 -36.99
CA GLY A 27 9.40 -10.79 -36.02
C GLY A 27 9.95 -10.73 -34.60
N PHE A 28 9.18 -11.23 -33.65
CA PHE A 28 9.61 -11.36 -32.24
C PHE A 28 10.68 -12.46 -32.10
N THR A 29 11.70 -12.20 -31.30
CA THR A 29 12.66 -13.21 -30.85
C THR A 29 11.99 -14.24 -29.92
N LEU A 30 12.62 -15.41 -29.76
CA LEU A 30 12.13 -16.41 -28.80
C LEU A 30 12.05 -15.86 -27.36
N ALA A 31 13.00 -15.02 -26.93
CA ALA A 31 13.00 -14.39 -25.61
C ALA A 31 11.77 -13.49 -25.42
N GLN A 32 11.48 -12.64 -26.39
CA GLN A 32 10.29 -11.79 -26.38
C GLN A 32 8.99 -12.61 -26.36
N ARG A 33 8.89 -13.68 -27.18
CA ARG A 33 7.72 -14.56 -27.15
C ARG A 33 7.54 -15.28 -25.82
N LYS A 34 8.62 -15.65 -25.12
CA LYS A 34 8.55 -16.20 -23.75
C LYS A 34 7.97 -15.19 -22.76
N GLN A 35 8.40 -13.92 -22.84
CA GLN A 35 7.87 -12.85 -21.99
C GLN A 35 6.38 -12.59 -22.26
N LEU A 36 5.99 -12.47 -23.54
CA LEU A 36 4.58 -12.32 -23.92
C LEU A 36 3.72 -13.51 -23.45
N ALA A 37 4.26 -14.73 -23.51
CA ALA A 37 3.57 -15.91 -23.01
C ALA A 37 3.38 -15.86 -21.48
N ALA A 38 4.39 -15.40 -20.73
CA ALA A 38 4.27 -15.23 -19.29
C ALA A 38 3.19 -14.18 -18.94
N GLN A 39 3.18 -13.05 -19.64
CA GLN A 39 2.14 -12.02 -19.51
C GLN A 39 0.75 -12.57 -19.82
N ALA A 40 0.61 -13.37 -20.88
CA ALA A 40 -0.66 -13.98 -21.26
C ALA A 40 -1.18 -14.97 -20.20
N PHE A 41 -0.30 -15.76 -19.60
CA PHE A 41 -0.69 -16.64 -18.49
C PHE A 41 -1.07 -15.87 -17.22
N ALA A 42 -0.34 -14.81 -16.88
CA ALA A 42 -0.71 -13.95 -15.77
C ALA A 42 -2.09 -13.29 -15.99
N HIS A 43 -2.33 -12.78 -17.19
CA HIS A 43 -3.62 -12.17 -17.58
C HIS A 43 -4.79 -13.16 -17.44
N THR A 44 -4.65 -14.37 -17.98
CA THR A 44 -5.71 -15.40 -17.90
C THR A 44 -5.91 -15.87 -16.46
N ALA A 45 -4.84 -16.05 -15.69
CA ALA A 45 -4.95 -16.42 -14.28
C ALA A 45 -5.71 -15.36 -13.46
N ALA A 46 -5.40 -14.08 -13.65
CA ALA A 46 -6.11 -13.00 -12.99
C ALA A 46 -7.60 -12.94 -13.38
N TYR A 47 -7.90 -13.13 -14.67
CA TYR A 47 -9.26 -13.22 -15.16
C TYR A 47 -10.02 -14.41 -14.53
N ASP A 48 -9.44 -15.59 -14.52
CA ASP A 48 -10.09 -16.80 -13.97
C ASP A 48 -10.31 -16.67 -12.46
N VAL A 49 -9.37 -16.07 -11.70
CA VAL A 49 -9.55 -15.78 -10.28
C VAL A 49 -10.70 -14.80 -10.06
N ALA A 50 -10.79 -13.73 -10.84
CA ALA A 50 -11.86 -12.75 -10.73
C ALA A 50 -13.23 -13.39 -11.04
N VAL A 51 -13.34 -14.19 -12.10
CA VAL A 51 -14.56 -14.89 -12.48
C VAL A 51 -14.95 -15.90 -11.42
N ALA A 52 -14.03 -16.74 -10.96
CA ALA A 52 -14.31 -17.76 -9.95
C ALA A 52 -14.75 -17.14 -8.61
N SER A 53 -14.10 -16.05 -8.21
CA SER A 53 -14.47 -15.32 -6.99
C SER A 53 -15.87 -14.72 -7.09
N TRP A 54 -16.21 -14.09 -8.24
CA TRP A 54 -17.54 -13.53 -8.46
C TRP A 54 -18.62 -14.62 -8.50
N PHE A 55 -18.36 -15.74 -9.18
CA PHE A 55 -19.30 -16.86 -9.22
C PHE A 55 -19.57 -17.42 -7.83
N SER A 56 -18.52 -17.64 -7.02
CA SER A 56 -18.66 -18.27 -5.71
C SER A 56 -19.26 -17.35 -4.65
N SER A 57 -19.14 -16.04 -4.80
CA SER A 57 -19.62 -15.08 -3.79
C SER A 57 -20.91 -14.35 -4.16
N VAL A 58 -21.20 -14.18 -5.46
CA VAL A 58 -22.31 -13.35 -5.95
C VAL A 58 -23.30 -14.11 -6.80
N TYR A 59 -22.83 -14.85 -7.82
CA TYR A 59 -23.72 -15.43 -8.83
C TYR A 59 -24.31 -16.77 -8.39
N ALA A 60 -23.52 -17.64 -7.80
CA ALA A 60 -23.92 -18.98 -7.35
C ALA A 60 -23.24 -19.35 -6.04
N PRO A 61 -23.51 -18.64 -4.93
CA PRO A 61 -22.95 -19.01 -3.63
C PRO A 61 -23.42 -20.43 -3.25
N ALA A 62 -22.49 -21.25 -2.77
CA ALA A 62 -22.75 -22.67 -2.49
C ALA A 62 -23.68 -22.89 -1.28
N ASP A 63 -23.67 -21.96 -0.32
CA ASP A 63 -24.47 -22.00 0.89
C ASP A 63 -24.68 -20.57 1.46
N GLU A 64 -25.35 -20.48 2.61
CA GLU A 64 -25.57 -19.20 3.32
C GLU A 64 -24.38 -18.76 4.19
N GLN A 65 -23.23 -19.42 4.08
CA GLN A 65 -22.05 -19.05 4.86
C GLN A 65 -21.44 -17.72 4.36
N PRO A 66 -20.96 -16.86 5.26
CA PRO A 66 -20.35 -15.59 4.89
C PRO A 66 -18.98 -15.78 4.20
N PHE A 67 -18.42 -17.00 4.22
CA PHE A 67 -17.12 -17.31 3.64
C PHE A 67 -17.30 -18.25 2.44
N PRO A 68 -16.89 -17.83 1.22
CA PRO A 68 -17.04 -18.68 0.04
C PRO A 68 -16.11 -19.91 0.13
N ALA A 69 -16.55 -21.03 -0.50
CA ALA A 69 -15.72 -22.23 -0.60
C ALA A 69 -14.44 -22.04 -1.42
N PHE A 70 -14.43 -21.07 -2.34
CA PHE A 70 -13.26 -20.65 -3.10
C PHE A 70 -12.96 -19.18 -2.81
N ALA A 71 -11.73 -18.88 -2.40
CA ALA A 71 -11.21 -17.53 -2.29
C ALA A 71 -9.88 -17.44 -3.06
N GLY A 72 -9.79 -16.50 -4.00
CA GLY A 72 -8.59 -16.25 -4.79
C GLY A 72 -8.30 -14.77 -4.88
N ALA A 73 -7.02 -14.42 -4.93
CA ALA A 73 -6.57 -13.06 -5.15
C ALA A 73 -5.33 -13.06 -6.04
N THR A 74 -5.13 -11.95 -6.75
CA THR A 74 -3.95 -11.72 -7.57
C THR A 74 -3.33 -10.39 -7.20
N TRP A 75 -2.00 -10.33 -7.23
CA TRP A 75 -1.25 -9.13 -6.89
C TRP A 75 -0.22 -8.83 -7.96
N GLU A 76 -0.09 -7.56 -8.29
CA GLU A 76 0.95 -7.04 -9.16
C GLU A 76 2.06 -6.39 -8.34
N ARG A 77 3.33 -6.62 -8.73
CA ARG A 77 4.46 -6.01 -8.05
C ARG A 77 4.51 -4.52 -8.34
N SER A 78 4.26 -3.72 -7.32
CA SER A 78 4.33 -2.26 -7.36
C SER A 78 5.77 -1.75 -7.22
N ALA A 79 6.55 -2.33 -6.30
CA ALA A 79 7.94 -1.92 -6.07
C ALA A 79 8.81 -3.07 -5.58
N VAL A 80 10.11 -2.98 -5.86
CA VAL A 80 11.15 -3.77 -5.18
C VAL A 80 11.71 -2.88 -4.08
N LEU A 81 11.67 -3.35 -2.84
CA LEU A 81 12.16 -2.61 -1.70
C LEU A 81 13.68 -2.81 -1.54
N ARG A 82 14.33 -1.87 -0.86
CA ARG A 82 15.79 -1.91 -0.67
C ARG A 82 16.25 -3.16 0.07
N TYR A 83 15.48 -3.62 1.07
CA TYR A 83 15.67 -4.86 1.84
C TYR A 83 14.38 -5.20 2.60
N GLY A 84 14.31 -6.41 3.16
CA GLY A 84 13.22 -6.89 4.00
C GLY A 84 13.35 -6.44 5.45
N GLU A 85 12.99 -7.33 6.37
CA GLU A 85 13.16 -7.07 7.81
C GLU A 85 14.63 -6.85 8.16
N ASN A 86 15.51 -7.63 7.57
CA ASN A 86 16.96 -7.53 7.72
C ASN A 86 17.64 -7.16 6.39
N PRO A 87 18.82 -6.50 6.42
CA PRO A 87 19.50 -5.99 5.23
C PRO A 87 19.82 -7.03 4.14
N HIS A 88 19.96 -8.30 4.50
CA HIS A 88 20.28 -9.39 3.56
C HIS A 88 19.03 -10.02 2.92
N GLN A 89 17.84 -9.65 3.36
CA GLN A 89 16.58 -10.21 2.87
C GLN A 89 16.02 -9.36 1.74
N PRO A 90 15.72 -9.93 0.55
CA PRO A 90 14.99 -9.20 -0.48
C PRO A 90 13.53 -9.01 -0.06
N ALA A 91 12.92 -7.89 -0.49
CA ALA A 91 11.51 -7.61 -0.28
C ALA A 91 10.90 -6.88 -1.48
N ALA A 92 9.61 -7.03 -1.67
CA ALA A 92 8.86 -6.33 -2.68
C ALA A 92 7.45 -5.98 -2.16
N LEU A 93 6.92 -4.89 -2.68
CA LEU A 93 5.54 -4.48 -2.45
C LEU A 93 4.68 -4.95 -3.62
N TYR A 94 3.56 -5.56 -3.30
CA TYR A 94 2.54 -5.97 -4.27
C TYR A 94 1.22 -5.26 -3.94
N THR A 95 0.42 -5.01 -4.97
CA THR A 95 -0.92 -4.43 -4.85
C THR A 95 -1.92 -5.23 -5.68
N ASP A 96 -3.16 -5.28 -5.21
CA ASP A 96 -4.31 -5.81 -5.93
C ASP A 96 -5.13 -4.70 -6.61
N GLY A 97 -4.67 -3.44 -6.52
CA GLY A 97 -5.36 -2.28 -7.06
C GLY A 97 -6.52 -1.76 -6.19
N SER A 98 -6.83 -2.40 -5.06
CA SER A 98 -7.93 -1.98 -4.16
C SER A 98 -7.61 -0.70 -3.36
N GLY A 99 -6.41 -0.17 -3.45
CA GLY A 99 -5.97 1.00 -2.70
C GLY A 99 -5.24 0.62 -1.41
N GLY A 100 -5.69 1.17 -0.28
CA GLY A 100 -5.03 0.95 1.01
C GLY A 100 -3.59 1.45 1.06
N LEU A 101 -2.78 0.90 1.97
CA LEU A 101 -1.40 1.34 2.16
C LEU A 101 -0.50 1.01 0.95
N ALA A 102 -0.76 -0.11 0.27
CA ALA A 102 0.00 -0.49 -0.92
C ALA A 102 -0.24 0.45 -2.12
N GLY A 103 -1.40 1.13 -2.15
CA GLY A 103 -1.75 2.16 -3.13
C GLY A 103 -1.54 3.59 -2.63
N ALA A 104 -0.91 3.80 -1.48
CA ALA A 104 -0.68 5.14 -0.94
C ALA A 104 0.24 5.97 -1.83
N THR A 105 -0.05 7.27 -1.93
CA THR A 105 0.80 8.21 -2.65
C THR A 105 1.88 8.76 -1.71
N GLN A 106 3.14 8.60 -2.07
CA GLN A 106 4.23 9.22 -1.33
C GLN A 106 4.47 10.64 -1.86
N LEU A 107 4.22 11.64 -1.01
CA LEU A 107 4.35 13.07 -1.34
C LEU A 107 5.77 13.59 -1.14
N HIS A 108 6.55 12.97 -0.25
CA HIS A 108 7.92 13.40 0.08
C HIS A 108 8.74 12.28 0.70
N GLY A 109 10.06 12.48 0.66
CA GLY A 109 11.05 11.69 1.40
C GLY A 109 11.68 10.55 0.61
N LYS A 110 12.48 9.75 1.30
CA LYS A 110 13.15 8.58 0.74
C LYS A 110 12.14 7.46 0.48
N GLU A 111 12.54 6.49 -0.35
CA GLU A 111 11.78 5.24 -0.54
C GLU A 111 11.45 4.57 0.79
N MET A 112 10.27 3.98 0.85
CA MET A 112 9.83 3.18 1.99
C MET A 112 10.64 1.88 2.09
N SER A 113 10.99 1.49 3.31
CA SER A 113 11.54 0.15 3.59
C SER A 113 10.41 -0.81 4.00
N TYR A 114 10.71 -2.10 4.06
CA TYR A 114 9.80 -3.11 4.62
C TYR A 114 9.32 -2.71 6.02
N ASN A 115 10.24 -2.37 6.93
CA ASN A 115 9.89 -1.97 8.30
C ASN A 115 9.03 -0.70 8.33
N ASN A 116 9.26 0.26 7.42
CA ASN A 116 8.37 1.42 7.32
C ASN A 116 6.93 1.01 6.95
N TYR A 117 6.75 0.07 6.03
CA TYR A 117 5.40 -0.43 5.70
C TYR A 117 4.75 -1.16 6.88
N VAL A 118 5.48 -2.01 7.60
CA VAL A 118 4.97 -2.75 8.76
C VAL A 118 4.51 -1.78 9.86
N ASP A 119 5.37 -0.81 10.20
CA ASP A 119 5.05 0.19 11.23
C ASP A 119 3.90 1.11 10.78
N THR A 120 3.85 1.48 9.49
CA THR A 120 2.79 2.33 8.95
C THR A 120 1.43 1.61 8.94
N ASP A 121 1.39 0.31 8.61
CA ASP A 121 0.15 -0.48 8.70
C ASP A 121 -0.34 -0.57 10.15
N ALA A 122 0.56 -0.87 11.09
CA ALA A 122 0.22 -0.91 12.51
C ALA A 122 -0.30 0.44 13.01
N ALA A 123 0.37 1.55 12.66
CA ALA A 123 -0.04 2.90 13.05
C ALA A 123 -1.42 3.26 12.47
N ARG A 124 -1.62 2.98 11.18
CA ARG A 124 -2.88 3.24 10.50
C ARG A 124 -4.03 2.44 11.13
N ARG A 125 -3.86 1.15 11.35
CA ARG A 125 -4.87 0.32 12.03
C ARG A 125 -5.23 0.88 13.39
N ALA A 126 -4.23 1.23 14.21
CA ALA A 126 -4.45 1.78 15.54
C ALA A 126 -5.21 3.12 15.50
N ALA A 127 -4.85 4.06 14.62
CA ALA A 127 -5.53 5.34 14.52
C ALA A 127 -7.00 5.20 14.07
N TYR A 128 -7.30 4.28 13.16
CA TYR A 128 -8.65 4.08 12.63
C TYR A 128 -9.56 3.20 13.48
N THR A 129 -9.09 2.66 14.62
CA THR A 129 -9.99 2.05 15.61
C THR A 129 -10.87 3.09 16.33
N HIS A 130 -10.55 4.37 16.19
CA HIS A 130 -11.23 5.47 16.86
C HIS A 130 -12.07 6.29 15.88
N ALA A 131 -13.33 6.59 16.28
CA ALA A 131 -14.22 7.45 15.50
C ALA A 131 -13.89 8.95 15.64
N ALA A 132 -13.36 9.37 16.80
CA ALA A 132 -12.88 10.74 17.04
C ALA A 132 -11.56 11.01 16.30
N PRO A 133 -11.13 12.28 16.16
CA PRO A 133 -9.79 12.59 15.69
C PRO A 133 -8.74 11.85 16.53
N ALA A 134 -7.91 11.03 15.88
CA ALA A 134 -6.98 10.14 16.57
C ALA A 134 -5.63 10.10 15.84
N VAL A 135 -4.58 9.99 16.65
CA VAL A 135 -3.20 9.79 16.21
C VAL A 135 -2.59 8.59 16.91
N ALA A 136 -1.89 7.77 16.17
CA ALA A 136 -1.07 6.67 16.67
C ALA A 136 0.39 6.91 16.30
N ILE A 137 1.30 6.74 17.24
CA ILE A 137 2.75 6.77 17.07
C ILE A 137 3.26 5.38 17.35
N ILE A 138 3.82 4.74 16.34
CA ILE A 138 4.23 3.33 16.38
C ILE A 138 5.74 3.23 16.12
N LYS A 139 6.36 2.27 16.78
CA LYS A 139 7.75 1.89 16.55
C LYS A 139 7.92 0.39 16.77
N HIS A 140 8.52 -0.30 15.79
CA HIS A 140 8.67 -1.77 15.84
C HIS A 140 7.30 -2.49 16.01
N ALA A 141 6.31 -2.05 15.23
CA ALA A 141 4.91 -2.53 15.24
C ALA A 141 4.18 -2.40 16.59
N ASN A 142 4.75 -1.67 17.56
CA ASN A 142 4.16 -1.44 18.88
C ASN A 142 3.91 0.06 19.13
N PRO A 143 2.88 0.42 19.92
CA PRO A 143 2.56 1.81 20.20
C PRO A 143 3.54 2.45 21.18
N CYS A 144 4.10 3.60 20.79
CA CYS A 144 4.70 4.56 21.72
C CYS A 144 3.60 5.38 22.39
N GLY A 145 2.55 5.73 21.64
CA GLY A 145 1.38 6.40 22.15
C GLY A 145 0.24 6.42 21.13
N ILE A 146 -0.98 6.31 21.63
CA ILE A 146 -2.22 6.45 20.86
C ILE A 146 -3.15 7.36 21.64
N ALA A 147 -3.71 8.38 21.00
CA ALA A 147 -4.63 9.28 21.66
C ALA A 147 -5.69 9.83 20.71
N ILE A 148 -6.82 10.19 21.30
CA ILE A 148 -7.88 10.99 20.69
C ILE A 148 -7.81 12.44 21.19
N GLY A 149 -8.30 13.36 20.34
CA GLY A 149 -8.38 14.78 20.67
C GLY A 149 -9.67 15.42 20.19
N THR A 150 -9.87 16.69 20.53
CA THR A 150 -10.93 17.52 19.94
C THR A 150 -10.65 17.82 18.47
N ASP A 151 -9.37 17.86 18.13
CA ASP A 151 -8.82 17.99 16.78
C ASP A 151 -7.58 17.12 16.63
N ILE A 152 -6.99 17.11 15.41
CA ILE A 152 -5.87 16.21 15.11
C ILE A 152 -4.55 16.67 15.73
N ALA A 153 -4.37 17.98 15.98
CA ALA A 153 -3.17 18.50 16.62
C ALA A 153 -3.14 18.13 18.12
N GLN A 154 -4.28 18.26 18.81
CA GLN A 154 -4.40 17.82 20.21
C GLN A 154 -4.24 16.29 20.34
N ALA A 155 -4.79 15.52 19.38
CA ALA A 155 -4.60 14.08 19.37
C ALA A 155 -3.11 13.71 19.25
N HIS A 156 -2.36 14.41 18.39
CA HIS A 156 -0.91 14.22 18.25
C HIS A 156 -0.15 14.59 19.52
N GLU A 157 -0.42 15.76 20.11
CA GLU A 157 0.23 16.21 21.34
C GLU A 157 0.07 15.16 22.46
N ARG A 158 -1.15 14.65 22.66
CA ARG A 158 -1.44 13.62 23.66
C ARG A 158 -0.78 12.27 23.34
N ALA A 159 -0.80 11.84 22.08
CA ALA A 159 -0.13 10.60 21.68
C ALA A 159 1.38 10.68 21.92
N HIS A 160 1.99 11.82 21.58
CA HIS A 160 3.42 12.04 21.79
C HIS A 160 3.76 12.11 23.30
N ALA A 161 2.90 12.71 24.11
CA ALA A 161 3.10 12.82 25.56
C ALA A 161 3.06 11.47 26.31
N CYS A 162 2.56 10.39 25.69
CA CYS A 162 2.56 9.06 26.31
C CYS A 162 4.00 8.54 26.54
N ASP A 163 4.87 8.64 25.55
CA ASP A 163 6.29 8.28 25.63
C ASP A 163 7.11 9.07 24.61
N PRO A 164 7.51 10.30 24.93
CA PRO A 164 8.28 11.14 24.00
C PRO A 164 9.65 10.57 23.62
N VAL A 165 10.22 9.75 24.48
CA VAL A 165 11.55 9.14 24.24
C VAL A 165 11.44 8.05 23.18
N SER A 166 10.47 7.16 23.31
CA SER A 166 10.25 6.08 22.33
C SER A 166 9.69 6.61 21.01
N ALA A 167 8.93 7.71 21.03
CA ALA A 167 8.36 8.34 19.84
C ALA A 167 9.43 8.86 18.85
N PHE A 168 10.65 9.14 19.31
CA PHE A 168 11.76 9.55 18.45
C PHE A 168 12.10 8.48 17.40
N GLY A 169 11.98 8.82 16.13
CA GLY A 169 12.15 7.90 15.00
C GLY A 169 10.97 6.98 14.77
N GLY A 170 9.81 7.28 15.34
CA GLY A 170 8.58 6.53 15.12
C GLY A 170 7.88 6.84 13.81
N VAL A 171 6.80 6.11 13.57
CA VAL A 171 5.87 6.27 12.46
C VAL A 171 4.55 6.80 13.01
N ILE A 172 4.02 7.84 12.38
CA ILE A 172 2.80 8.53 12.80
C ILE A 172 1.67 8.26 11.82
N ALA A 173 0.51 7.84 12.30
CA ALA A 173 -0.73 7.81 11.52
C ALA A 173 -1.79 8.71 12.15
N ALA A 174 -2.46 9.48 11.29
CA ALA A 174 -3.62 10.28 11.63
C ALA A 174 -4.87 9.77 10.90
N ASN A 175 -6.02 9.69 11.59
CA ASN A 175 -7.28 9.28 10.97
C ASN A 175 -8.08 10.45 10.36
N ARG A 176 -7.51 11.64 10.34
CA ARG A 176 -8.02 12.87 9.70
C ARG A 176 -6.89 13.56 8.96
N SER A 177 -7.24 14.55 8.14
CA SER A 177 -6.24 15.41 7.50
C SER A 177 -5.31 16.04 8.54
N VAL A 178 -4.02 16.02 8.25
CA VAL A 178 -3.00 16.66 9.11
C VAL A 178 -3.13 18.16 8.98
N SER A 179 -3.37 18.84 10.11
CA SER A 179 -3.42 20.30 10.15
C SER A 179 -2.01 20.90 10.13
N VAL A 180 -1.91 22.19 9.77
CA VAL A 180 -0.64 22.92 9.84
C VAL A 180 -0.07 22.93 11.25
N GLU A 181 -0.94 22.98 12.27
CA GLU A 181 -0.51 22.94 13.67
C GLU A 181 0.10 21.59 14.04
N MET A 182 -0.56 20.48 13.69
CA MET A 182 0.01 19.16 13.88
C MET A 182 1.33 18.99 13.11
N ALA A 183 1.40 19.50 11.86
CA ALA A 183 2.61 19.41 11.06
C ALA A 183 3.81 20.13 11.73
N LYS A 184 3.59 21.27 12.39
CA LYS A 184 4.63 21.97 13.17
C LYS A 184 5.11 21.12 14.35
N GLN A 185 4.21 20.52 15.11
CA GLN A 185 4.54 19.62 16.22
C GLN A 185 5.39 18.44 15.75
N VAL A 186 4.97 17.77 14.65
CA VAL A 186 5.71 16.64 14.04
C VAL A 186 7.10 17.10 13.57
N ALA A 187 7.22 18.30 13.03
CA ALA A 187 8.50 18.85 12.56
C ALA A 187 9.52 19.09 13.70
N GLU A 188 9.13 19.14 14.94
CA GLU A 188 10.03 19.31 16.09
C GLU A 188 10.78 18.02 16.45
N VAL A 189 10.21 16.85 16.10
CA VAL A 189 10.75 15.54 16.47
C VAL A 189 11.21 14.78 15.23
N PHE A 190 12.24 13.97 15.36
CA PHE A 190 12.62 13.06 14.28
C PHE A 190 11.54 12.00 14.08
N THR A 191 10.93 12.00 12.89
CA THR A 191 9.86 11.08 12.48
C THR A 191 10.27 10.39 11.18
N GLU A 192 10.14 9.07 11.12
CA GLU A 192 10.46 8.29 9.92
C GLU A 192 9.38 8.43 8.84
N VAL A 193 8.11 8.28 9.22
CA VAL A 193 6.96 8.29 8.33
C VAL A 193 5.78 8.99 9.00
N ILE A 194 5.04 9.77 8.21
CA ILE A 194 3.70 10.23 8.57
C ILE A 194 2.72 9.81 7.48
N VAL A 195 1.57 9.23 7.87
CA VAL A 195 0.49 8.84 6.96
C VAL A 195 -0.84 9.41 7.42
N ALA A 196 -1.60 9.95 6.47
CA ALA A 196 -2.92 10.51 6.72
C ALA A 196 -3.81 10.41 5.46
N PRO A 197 -5.15 10.58 5.59
CA PRO A 197 -6.05 10.63 4.43
C PRO A 197 -5.87 11.90 3.59
N GLY A 198 -5.28 12.94 4.18
CA GLY A 198 -5.01 14.22 3.53
C GLY A 198 -4.15 15.12 4.40
N TYR A 199 -3.84 16.29 3.86
CA TYR A 199 -3.05 17.32 4.49
C TYR A 199 -3.69 18.69 4.18
N GLU A 200 -3.79 19.56 5.16
CA GLU A 200 -4.22 20.94 4.95
C GLU A 200 -3.17 21.71 4.11
N ASP A 201 -3.61 22.77 3.45
CA ASP A 201 -2.73 23.65 2.69
C ASP A 201 -1.62 24.19 3.60
N GLY A 202 -0.37 24.03 3.18
CA GLY A 202 0.81 24.41 3.95
C GLY A 202 1.35 23.34 4.92
N ALA A 203 0.60 22.29 5.23
CA ALA A 203 1.06 21.25 6.15
C ALA A 203 2.19 20.39 5.57
N VAL A 204 2.10 20.07 4.29
CA VAL A 204 3.16 19.30 3.59
C VAL A 204 4.45 20.11 3.54
N GLU A 205 4.38 21.39 3.24
CA GLU A 205 5.53 22.30 3.18
C GLU A 205 6.25 22.39 4.52
N VAL A 206 5.52 22.45 5.64
CA VAL A 206 6.09 22.42 6.99
C VAL A 206 6.86 21.12 7.23
N LEU A 207 6.27 19.98 6.88
CA LEU A 207 6.89 18.66 7.06
C LEU A 207 8.10 18.45 6.16
N GLN A 208 8.07 18.96 4.93
CA GLN A 208 9.17 18.85 3.95
C GLN A 208 10.45 19.57 4.38
N ALA A 209 10.39 20.47 5.37
CA ALA A 209 11.59 21.03 5.99
C ALA A 209 12.50 19.93 6.59
N LYS A 210 11.96 18.75 6.89
CA LYS A 210 12.71 17.56 7.30
C LYS A 210 12.99 16.67 6.10
N LYS A 211 14.15 16.81 5.49
CA LYS A 211 14.56 16.13 4.24
C LYS A 211 14.25 14.62 4.17
N ASN A 212 14.27 13.93 5.30
CA ASN A 212 14.20 12.47 5.33
C ASN A 212 12.82 11.91 5.73
N ILE A 213 11.89 12.75 6.18
CA ILE A 213 10.54 12.30 6.54
C ILE A 213 9.80 11.78 5.29
N ARG A 214 9.17 10.64 5.41
CA ARG A 214 8.30 10.11 4.36
C ARG A 214 6.87 10.57 4.65
N ILE A 215 6.27 11.27 3.70
CA ILE A 215 4.90 11.78 3.81
C ILE A 215 4.04 10.96 2.87
N LEU A 216 3.09 10.20 3.43
CA LEU A 216 2.18 9.35 2.69
C LEU A 216 0.75 9.86 2.78
N GLN A 217 0.09 9.95 1.64
CA GLN A 217 -1.36 10.12 1.57
C GLN A 217 -2.01 8.77 1.26
N CYS A 218 -2.85 8.32 2.16
CA CYS A 218 -3.54 7.03 2.06
C CYS A 218 -5.01 7.21 2.49
N THR A 219 -5.92 6.91 1.60
CA THR A 219 -7.37 7.01 1.87
C THR A 219 -7.76 6.23 3.14
N ALA A 220 -8.78 6.71 3.84
CA ALA A 220 -9.34 6.00 4.99
C ALA A 220 -9.73 4.55 4.60
N PRO A 221 -9.63 3.58 5.52
CA PRO A 221 -10.20 2.26 5.29
C PRO A 221 -11.70 2.39 5.01
N VAL A 222 -12.18 1.65 4.01
CA VAL A 222 -13.61 1.59 3.73
C VAL A 222 -14.24 0.66 4.77
N ALA A 223 -15.24 1.16 5.50
CA ALA A 223 -16.04 0.37 6.43
C ALA A 223 -17.17 -0.34 5.67
N ASP A 224 -16.81 -1.23 4.74
CA ASP A 224 -17.74 -1.95 3.87
C ASP A 224 -18.09 -3.36 4.37
N GLY A 225 -17.58 -3.75 5.54
CA GLY A 225 -17.73 -5.10 6.06
C GLY A 225 -16.91 -6.16 5.32
N SER A 226 -15.97 -5.73 4.47
CA SER A 226 -15.09 -6.65 3.74
C SER A 226 -14.27 -7.50 4.71
N THR A 227 -14.10 -8.76 4.35
CA THR A 227 -13.29 -9.73 5.10
C THR A 227 -11.83 -9.56 4.73
N GLU A 228 -10.97 -9.37 5.70
CA GLU A 228 -9.53 -9.39 5.50
C GLU A 228 -9.00 -10.82 5.63
N MET A 229 -8.27 -11.28 4.62
CA MET A 229 -7.56 -12.56 4.67
C MET A 229 -6.12 -12.31 5.14
N ARG A 230 -5.71 -12.98 6.22
CA ARG A 230 -4.35 -12.91 6.74
C ARG A 230 -3.71 -14.29 6.72
N PRO A 231 -2.51 -14.45 6.18
CA PRO A 231 -1.74 -15.67 6.38
C PRO A 231 -1.34 -15.81 7.86
N VAL A 232 -1.44 -17.01 8.41
CA VAL A 232 -1.04 -17.36 9.78
C VAL A 232 0.23 -18.19 9.73
#